data_fae539a025af6986945e4fb11fbbbb77
#
_entry.id   fae539a025af6986945e4fb11fbbbb77
#
_cell.length_a   1.000
_cell.length_b   1.000
_cell.length_c   1.000
_cell.angle_alpha   90.00
_cell.angle_beta   90.00
_cell.angle_gamma   90.00
#
_symmetry.space_group_name_H-M   'P 1'
#
loop_
_entity.id
_entity.type
_entity.pdbx_description
1 polymer ?
#
loop_
_entity_poly.entity_id
_entity_poly.type
_entity_poly.pdbx_seq_one_letter_code
_entity_poly.pdbx_strand_id
1 'polypeptide(L)'
;MPKEAPALSNTVTVNLNELMESGNATNNILLQAGDIVTVPHAGIIYVLGSVGKPGGYVLGNDRSHMTTLKMLSLAGGLNRTAKADHAVIIRRDSQGQQHETIVDLKKVVDRKTEDVRLEPSDILYVPDSAAKRALARASEIALSVATSVALYRVAYR
;
A
#
# COMPACT_ATOMS: atom_id res chain seq x y z
N MET A 1 -43.79 9.25 -30.67
CA MET A 1 -42.96 8.46 -29.74
C MET A 1 -41.71 8.08 -30.50
N PRO A 2 -40.56 8.72 -30.31
CA PRO A 2 -39.31 8.26 -30.91
C PRO A 2 -38.86 6.99 -30.15
N LYS A 3 -38.68 5.94 -30.91
CA LYS A 3 -38.20 4.64 -30.45
C LYS A 3 -36.71 4.81 -30.13
N GLU A 4 -36.38 4.82 -28.87
CA GLU A 4 -35.00 4.78 -28.38
C GLU A 4 -34.31 3.55 -28.95
N ALA A 5 -33.34 3.75 -29.84
CA ALA A 5 -32.47 2.69 -30.31
C ALA A 5 -31.60 2.22 -29.12
N PRO A 6 -31.43 0.91 -28.89
CA PRO A 6 -30.53 0.45 -27.86
C PRO A 6 -29.11 0.89 -28.20
N ALA A 7 -28.53 1.71 -27.34
CA ALA A 7 -27.12 2.09 -27.44
C ALA A 7 -26.27 0.82 -27.31
N LEU A 8 -25.79 0.28 -28.40
CA LEU A 8 -24.73 -0.71 -28.45
C LEU A 8 -23.41 0.02 -28.05
N SER A 9 -23.19 0.22 -26.79
CA SER A 9 -21.90 0.70 -26.33
C SER A 9 -20.90 -0.46 -26.33
N ASN A 10 -20.16 -0.62 -27.41
CA ASN A 10 -18.98 -1.48 -27.44
C ASN A 10 -17.88 -0.79 -26.67
N THR A 11 -17.70 -1.16 -25.40
CA THR A 11 -16.55 -0.70 -24.59
C THR A 11 -15.38 -1.65 -24.83
N VAL A 12 -14.28 -1.13 -25.34
CA VAL A 12 -13.02 -1.84 -25.50
C VAL A 12 -12.02 -1.28 -24.48
N THR A 13 -11.47 -2.15 -23.64
CA THR A 13 -10.43 -1.76 -22.70
C THR A 13 -9.06 -2.07 -23.29
N VAL A 14 -8.23 -1.04 -23.43
CA VAL A 14 -6.86 -1.17 -23.95
C VAL A 14 -5.86 -1.05 -22.80
N ASN A 15 -4.99 -2.04 -22.66
CA ASN A 15 -3.88 -1.98 -21.71
C ASN A 15 -2.73 -1.20 -22.35
N LEU A 16 -2.59 0.08 -21.99
CA LEU A 16 -1.55 0.96 -22.53
C LEU A 16 -0.14 0.51 -22.18
N ASN A 17 0.07 -0.16 -21.04
CA ASN A 17 1.40 -0.66 -20.68
C ASN A 17 1.86 -1.75 -21.62
N GLU A 18 0.98 -2.71 -21.87
CA GLU A 18 1.25 -3.80 -22.79
C GLU A 18 1.51 -3.28 -24.21
N LEU A 19 0.76 -2.25 -24.63
CA LEU A 19 0.97 -1.57 -25.89
C LEU A 19 2.35 -0.87 -25.96
N MET A 20 2.76 -0.19 -24.88
CA MET A 20 3.99 0.61 -24.85
C MET A 20 5.24 -0.22 -24.60
N GLU A 21 5.14 -1.26 -23.76
CA GLU A 21 6.30 -2.09 -23.35
C GLU A 21 6.57 -3.24 -24.32
N SER A 22 5.53 -3.90 -24.81
CA SER A 22 5.68 -5.06 -25.71
C SER A 22 5.76 -4.70 -27.19
N GLY A 23 5.41 -3.46 -27.55
CA GLY A 23 5.30 -3.07 -28.95
C GLY A 23 4.22 -3.86 -29.72
N ASN A 24 3.35 -4.56 -29.00
CA ASN A 24 2.32 -5.40 -29.60
C ASN A 24 1.20 -4.55 -30.20
N ALA A 25 1.24 -4.42 -31.52
CA ALA A 25 0.26 -3.63 -32.29
C ALA A 25 -1.17 -4.20 -32.26
N THR A 26 -1.40 -5.40 -31.70
CA THR A 26 -2.73 -6.03 -31.62
C THR A 26 -3.69 -5.22 -30.73
N ASN A 27 -3.16 -4.52 -29.74
CA ASN A 27 -3.93 -3.66 -28.85
C ASN A 27 -4.04 -2.20 -29.33
N ASN A 28 -3.44 -1.90 -30.47
CA ASN A 28 -3.52 -0.57 -31.08
C ASN A 28 -4.78 -0.47 -31.94
N ILE A 29 -5.84 0.09 -31.38
CA ILE A 29 -7.12 0.27 -32.06
C ILE A 29 -7.20 1.62 -32.78
N LEU A 30 -7.76 1.60 -33.97
CA LEU A 30 -8.01 2.82 -34.73
C LEU A 30 -9.23 3.54 -34.16
N LEU A 31 -9.03 4.79 -33.74
CA LEU A 31 -10.14 5.64 -33.26
C LEU A 31 -10.89 6.25 -34.44
N GLN A 32 -12.22 6.28 -34.33
CA GLN A 32 -13.11 6.86 -35.33
C GLN A 32 -13.79 8.13 -34.78
N ALA A 33 -14.32 8.93 -35.68
CA ALA A 33 -15.09 10.10 -35.29
C ALA A 33 -16.35 9.69 -34.51
N GLY A 34 -16.48 10.19 -33.29
CA GLY A 34 -17.58 9.84 -32.38
C GLY A 34 -17.18 8.89 -31.24
N ASP A 35 -15.98 8.33 -31.26
CA ASP A 35 -15.48 7.51 -30.17
C ASP A 35 -15.16 8.36 -28.93
N ILE A 36 -15.45 7.79 -27.74
CA ILE A 36 -15.12 8.40 -26.45
C ILE A 36 -13.97 7.64 -25.83
N VAL A 37 -12.84 8.32 -25.62
CA VAL A 37 -11.69 7.77 -24.94
C VAL A 37 -11.72 8.20 -23.47
N THR A 38 -11.80 7.24 -22.55
CA THR A 38 -11.75 7.48 -21.10
C THR A 38 -10.46 6.93 -20.50
N VAL A 39 -9.68 7.80 -19.89
CA VAL A 39 -8.48 7.41 -19.13
C VAL A 39 -8.81 7.52 -17.64
N PRO A 40 -8.91 6.39 -16.92
CA PRO A 40 -9.23 6.42 -15.51
C PRO A 40 -8.04 6.98 -14.70
N HIS A 41 -8.35 7.71 -13.63
CA HIS A 41 -7.31 8.20 -12.71
C HIS A 41 -6.50 7.05 -12.10
N ALA A 42 -5.23 7.32 -11.80
CA ALA A 42 -4.41 6.39 -11.06
C ALA A 42 -5.04 6.15 -9.67
N GLY A 43 -5.16 4.87 -9.27
CA GLY A 43 -5.62 4.53 -7.94
C GLY A 43 -4.58 4.92 -6.89
N ILE A 44 -5.02 5.19 -5.68
CA ILE A 44 -4.14 5.48 -4.53
C ILE A 44 -4.41 4.42 -3.47
N ILE A 45 -3.33 3.90 -2.85
CA ILE A 45 -3.41 3.10 -1.63
C ILE A 45 -2.83 3.95 -0.50
N TYR A 46 -3.49 3.93 0.64
CA TYR A 46 -3.04 4.64 1.83
C TYR A 46 -2.37 3.69 2.81
N VAL A 47 -1.20 4.06 3.31
CA VAL A 47 -0.49 3.30 4.34
C VAL A 47 -0.36 4.15 5.59
N LEU A 48 -0.84 3.64 6.71
CA LEU A 48 -0.90 4.36 7.97
C LEU A 48 -0.27 3.54 9.11
N GLY A 49 0.15 4.24 10.15
CA GLY A 49 0.63 3.64 11.39
C GLY A 49 2.14 3.40 11.43
N SER A 50 2.56 2.27 11.99
CA SER A 50 3.95 1.99 12.33
C SER A 50 4.77 1.45 11.15
N VAL A 51 4.91 2.27 10.11
CA VAL A 51 5.74 2.03 8.92
C VAL A 51 6.77 3.14 8.76
N GLY A 52 7.79 2.92 7.96
CA GLY A 52 8.87 3.89 7.76
C GLY A 52 8.40 5.21 7.15
N LYS A 53 7.48 5.16 6.19
CA LYS A 53 6.93 6.33 5.48
C LYS A 53 5.42 6.16 5.30
N PRO A 54 4.60 6.58 6.27
CA PRO A 54 3.14 6.59 6.10
C PRO A 54 2.74 7.63 5.05
N GLY A 55 1.69 7.35 4.27
CA GLY A 55 1.22 8.26 3.23
C GLY A 55 0.36 7.59 2.18
N GLY A 56 -0.02 8.35 1.15
CA GLY A 56 -0.72 7.86 -0.03
C GLY A 56 0.26 7.49 -1.14
N TYR A 57 0.08 6.31 -1.72
CA TYR A 57 0.91 5.78 -2.79
C TYR A 57 0.10 5.62 -4.07
N VAL A 58 0.49 6.34 -5.10
CA VAL A 58 -0.16 6.27 -6.41
C VAL A 58 0.21 4.94 -7.06
N LEU A 59 -0.81 4.18 -7.45
CA LEU A 59 -0.63 2.98 -8.25
C LEU A 59 -0.36 3.41 -9.70
N GLY A 60 0.88 3.27 -10.12
CA GLY A 60 1.25 3.45 -11.51
C GLY A 60 0.64 2.37 -12.40
N ASN A 61 1.42 1.92 -13.34
CA ASN A 61 1.01 0.91 -14.32
C ASN A 61 0.73 -0.49 -13.71
N ASP A 62 1.20 -0.74 -12.48
CA ASP A 62 1.17 -2.05 -11.81
C ASP A 62 -0.08 -2.26 -10.91
N ARG A 63 -1.22 -1.65 -11.30
CA ARG A 63 -2.48 -1.70 -10.52
C ARG A 63 -2.95 -3.12 -10.21
N SER A 64 -2.71 -4.06 -11.11
CA SER A 64 -3.19 -5.44 -10.98
C SER A 64 -2.33 -6.32 -10.07
N HIS A 65 -1.14 -5.85 -9.69
CA HIS A 65 -0.15 -6.67 -8.99
C HIS A 65 0.40 -6.04 -7.72
N MET A 66 -0.29 -5.01 -7.17
CA MET A 66 0.12 -4.43 -5.89
C MET A 66 -0.28 -5.36 -4.75
N THR A 67 0.69 -5.68 -3.90
CA THR A 67 0.53 -6.57 -2.74
C THR A 67 0.97 -5.88 -1.46
N THR A 68 0.64 -6.47 -0.31
CA THR A 68 1.04 -5.93 0.99
C THR A 68 2.55 -5.83 1.15
N LEU A 69 3.33 -6.81 0.65
CA LEU A 69 4.80 -6.75 0.67
C LEU A 69 5.37 -5.66 -0.21
N LYS A 70 4.86 -5.53 -1.45
CA LYS A 70 5.29 -4.46 -2.35
C LYS A 70 5.00 -3.09 -1.74
N MET A 71 3.79 -2.92 -1.21
CA MET A 71 3.37 -1.67 -0.57
C MET A 71 4.21 -1.37 0.67
N LEU A 72 4.48 -2.39 1.50
CA LEU A 72 5.34 -2.25 2.67
C LEU A 72 6.76 -1.83 2.29
N SER A 73 7.30 -2.38 1.20
CA SER A 73 8.63 -1.99 0.68
C SER A 73 8.67 -0.53 0.25
N LEU A 74 7.63 -0.05 -0.45
CA LEU A 74 7.48 1.36 -0.83
C LEU A 74 7.35 2.27 0.41
N ALA A 75 6.62 1.81 1.43
CA ALA A 75 6.44 2.52 2.70
C ALA A 75 7.68 2.47 3.62
N GLY A 76 8.81 1.96 3.15
CA GLY A 76 10.07 1.92 3.93
C GLY A 76 10.09 0.86 5.01
N GLY A 77 9.25 -0.17 4.90
CA GLY A 77 9.18 -1.29 5.82
C GLY A 77 8.43 -1.01 7.12
N LEU A 78 8.49 -1.98 8.04
CA LEU A 78 7.88 -1.90 9.36
C LEU A 78 8.83 -1.20 10.35
N ASN A 79 8.27 -0.32 11.17
CA ASN A 79 9.01 0.22 12.30
C ASN A 79 9.24 -0.84 13.39
N ARG A 80 10.26 -0.64 14.23
CA ARG A 80 10.62 -1.57 15.33
C ARG A 80 9.47 -1.82 16.30
N THR A 81 8.60 -0.85 16.48
CA THR A 81 7.44 -0.90 17.37
C THR A 81 6.19 -1.47 16.70
N ALA A 82 6.24 -1.75 15.40
CA ALA A 82 5.09 -2.25 14.66
C ALA A 82 4.55 -3.56 15.23
N LYS A 83 3.21 -3.63 15.35
CA LYS A 83 2.47 -4.85 15.64
C LYS A 83 2.07 -5.54 14.33
N ALA A 84 3.07 -6.13 13.68
CA ALA A 84 2.96 -6.68 12.33
C ALA A 84 1.97 -7.85 12.19
N ASP A 85 1.70 -8.56 13.29
CA ASP A 85 0.76 -9.67 13.38
C ASP A 85 -0.72 -9.24 13.38
N HIS A 86 -0.99 -7.93 13.46
CA HIS A 86 -2.35 -7.36 13.52
C HIS A 86 -2.49 -6.17 12.58
N ALA A 87 -1.87 -6.21 11.42
CA ALA A 87 -2.14 -5.21 10.39
C ALA A 87 -3.56 -5.40 9.86
N VAL A 88 -4.18 -4.30 9.42
CA VAL A 88 -5.57 -4.30 8.93
C VAL A 88 -5.60 -3.67 7.55
N ILE A 89 -6.20 -4.37 6.60
CA ILE A 89 -6.60 -3.79 5.33
C ILE A 89 -8.05 -3.35 5.46
N ILE A 90 -8.26 -2.07 5.25
CA ILE A 90 -9.60 -1.46 5.26
C ILE A 90 -9.97 -1.19 3.81
N ARG A 91 -10.99 -1.87 3.33
CA ARG A 91 -11.52 -1.75 1.96
C ARG A 91 -12.95 -1.29 1.99
N ARG A 92 -13.31 -0.41 1.07
CA ARG A 92 -14.69 0.02 0.88
C ARG A 92 -15.25 -0.60 -0.39
N ASP A 93 -16.39 -1.26 -0.27
CA ASP A 93 -17.08 -1.84 -1.43
C ASP A 93 -17.81 -0.80 -2.27
N SER A 94 -18.41 -1.23 -3.38
CA SER A 94 -19.19 -0.39 -4.29
C SER A 94 -20.47 0.19 -3.66
N GLN A 95 -20.91 -0.37 -2.54
CA GLN A 95 -22.06 0.10 -1.76
C GLN A 95 -21.66 1.08 -0.66
N GLY A 96 -20.35 1.36 -0.52
CA GLY A 96 -19.79 2.24 0.50
C GLY A 96 -19.59 1.58 1.86
N GLN A 97 -19.84 0.27 1.99
CA GLN A 97 -19.60 -0.46 3.24
C GLN A 97 -18.11 -0.73 3.41
N GLN A 98 -17.66 -0.61 4.66
CA GLN A 98 -16.27 -0.84 5.03
C GLN A 98 -16.07 -2.28 5.49
N HIS A 99 -15.09 -2.94 4.89
CA HIS A 99 -14.64 -4.28 5.25
C HIS A 99 -13.23 -4.21 5.81
N GLU A 100 -13.01 -4.90 6.93
CA GLU A 100 -11.71 -4.97 7.57
C GLU A 100 -11.17 -6.40 7.49
N THR A 101 -9.96 -6.54 6.96
CA THR A 101 -9.26 -7.83 6.87
C THR A 101 -7.98 -7.75 7.68
N ILE A 102 -7.87 -8.60 8.70
CA ILE A 102 -6.65 -8.69 9.50
C ILE A 102 -5.61 -9.49 8.72
N VAL A 103 -4.40 -8.93 8.62
CA VAL A 103 -3.27 -9.54 7.93
C VAL A 103 -2.08 -9.65 8.87
N ASP A 104 -1.54 -10.85 8.99
CA ASP A 104 -0.29 -11.10 9.71
C ASP A 104 0.90 -10.85 8.77
N LEU A 105 1.34 -9.59 8.69
CA LEU A 105 2.47 -9.19 7.85
C LEU A 105 3.77 -9.91 8.20
N LYS A 106 3.92 -10.38 9.45
CA LYS A 106 5.08 -11.17 9.85
C LYS A 106 5.10 -12.50 9.14
N LYS A 107 3.95 -13.21 9.10
CA LYS A 107 3.84 -14.47 8.36
C LYS A 107 3.99 -14.28 6.86
N VAL A 108 3.48 -13.18 6.31
CA VAL A 108 3.64 -12.85 4.89
C VAL A 108 5.12 -12.63 4.56
N VAL A 109 5.85 -11.84 5.37
CA VAL A 109 7.30 -11.63 5.20
C VAL A 109 8.08 -12.96 5.33
N ASP A 110 7.71 -13.80 6.28
CA ASP A 110 8.31 -15.13 6.50
C ASP A 110 7.88 -16.17 5.42
N ARG A 111 7.05 -15.79 4.46
CA ARG A 111 6.48 -16.66 3.40
C ARG A 111 5.66 -17.84 3.95
N LYS A 112 5.07 -17.67 5.13
CA LYS A 112 4.20 -18.67 5.77
C LYS A 112 2.73 -18.54 5.38
N THR A 113 2.37 -17.41 4.78
CA THR A 113 1.02 -17.08 4.32
C THR A 113 1.13 -16.38 2.98
N GLU A 114 0.10 -16.47 2.16
CA GLU A 114 0.03 -15.75 0.88
C GLU A 114 0.07 -14.23 1.08
N ASP A 115 0.69 -13.55 0.12
CA ASP A 115 0.75 -12.10 0.10
C ASP A 115 -0.58 -11.53 -0.41
N VAL A 116 -1.22 -10.72 0.40
CA VAL A 116 -2.56 -10.19 0.12
C VAL A 116 -2.47 -9.08 -0.92
N ARG A 117 -3.32 -9.18 -1.94
CA ARG A 117 -3.43 -8.17 -2.99
C ARG A 117 -4.19 -6.94 -2.47
N LEU A 118 -3.65 -5.77 -2.77
CA LEU A 118 -4.27 -4.49 -2.47
C LEU A 118 -4.94 -3.89 -3.71
N GLU A 119 -6.04 -3.21 -3.49
CA GLU A 119 -6.84 -2.54 -4.53
C GLU A 119 -6.78 -1.01 -4.36
N PRO A 120 -7.12 -0.25 -5.42
CA PRO A 120 -7.26 1.19 -5.32
C PRO A 120 -8.22 1.58 -4.18
N SER A 121 -7.85 2.62 -3.42
CA SER A 121 -8.55 3.14 -2.26
C SER A 121 -8.47 2.28 -0.99
N ASP A 122 -7.73 1.17 -1.00
CA ASP A 122 -7.44 0.43 0.23
C ASP A 122 -6.60 1.26 1.21
N ILE A 123 -6.83 1.03 2.49
CA ILE A 123 -6.01 1.57 3.57
C ILE A 123 -5.32 0.40 4.27
N LEU A 124 -3.99 0.34 4.20
CA LEU A 124 -3.19 -0.60 4.98
C LEU A 124 -2.79 0.09 6.29
N TYR A 125 -3.39 -0.33 7.39
CA TYR A 125 -3.08 0.17 8.71
C TYR A 125 -2.21 -0.81 9.49
N VAL A 126 -1.05 -0.35 9.95
CA VAL A 126 -0.12 -1.13 10.79
C VAL A 126 -0.12 -0.54 12.19
N PRO A 127 -0.75 -1.20 13.18
CA PRO A 127 -0.81 -0.67 14.53
C PRO A 127 0.56 -0.69 15.22
N ASP A 128 0.69 0.17 16.22
CA ASP A 128 1.87 0.25 17.06
C ASP A 128 1.71 -0.59 18.32
N SER A 129 2.79 -1.22 18.77
CA SER A 129 2.80 -1.99 20.02
C SER A 129 3.21 -1.10 21.18
N ALA A 130 2.29 -0.86 22.12
CA ALA A 130 2.57 -0.08 23.32
C ALA A 130 3.70 -0.70 24.16
N ALA A 131 3.76 -2.03 24.25
CA ALA A 131 4.80 -2.75 24.97
C ALA A 131 6.18 -2.57 24.33
N LYS A 132 6.27 -2.73 22.99
CA LYS A 132 7.53 -2.51 22.26
C LYS A 132 7.99 -1.05 22.34
N ARG A 133 7.04 -0.09 22.30
CA ARG A 133 7.33 1.34 22.44
C ARG A 133 7.88 1.68 23.82
N ALA A 134 7.28 1.12 24.88
CA ALA A 134 7.78 1.29 26.25
C ALA A 134 9.19 0.72 26.41
N LEU A 135 9.45 -0.47 25.86
CA LEU A 135 10.78 -1.09 25.89
C LEU A 135 11.83 -0.29 25.11
N ALA A 136 11.48 0.22 23.92
CA ALA A 136 12.37 1.07 23.13
C ALA A 136 12.75 2.35 23.89
N ARG A 137 11.79 3.03 24.52
CA ARG A 137 12.06 4.20 25.37
C ARG A 137 12.92 3.88 26.57
N ALA A 138 12.67 2.74 27.24
CA ALA A 138 13.48 2.31 28.38
C ALA A 138 14.95 2.04 27.97
N SER A 139 15.18 1.45 26.81
CA SER A 139 16.53 1.23 26.27
C SER A 139 17.27 2.51 25.92
N GLU A 140 16.60 3.52 25.40
CA GLU A 140 17.17 4.84 25.11
C GLU A 140 17.57 5.56 26.40
N ILE A 141 16.72 5.52 27.43
CA ILE A 141 17.01 6.10 28.74
C ILE A 141 18.20 5.38 29.40
N ALA A 142 18.23 4.06 29.37
CA ALA A 142 19.33 3.29 29.93
C ALA A 142 20.68 3.61 29.26
N LEU A 143 20.68 3.76 27.93
CA LEU A 143 21.87 4.12 27.17
C LEU A 143 22.36 5.54 27.50
N SER A 144 21.45 6.50 27.64
CA SER A 144 21.81 7.89 28.02
C SER A 144 22.39 7.98 29.43
N VAL A 145 21.86 7.22 30.38
CA VAL A 145 22.40 7.16 31.75
C VAL A 145 23.77 6.49 31.76
N ALA A 146 23.96 5.40 31.02
CA ALA A 146 25.26 4.71 30.94
C ALA A 146 26.37 5.62 30.36
N THR A 147 26.05 6.37 29.32
CA THR A 147 26.99 7.34 28.70
C THR A 147 27.34 8.47 29.64
N SER A 148 26.38 9.02 30.38
CA SER A 148 26.62 10.11 31.33
C SER A 148 27.50 9.65 32.52
N VAL A 149 27.26 8.44 33.04
CA VAL A 149 28.09 7.87 34.10
C VAL A 149 29.52 7.58 33.61
N ALA A 150 29.70 7.09 32.39
CA ALA A 150 31.00 6.85 31.79
C ALA A 150 31.80 8.15 31.64
N LEU A 151 31.16 9.21 31.14
CA LEU A 151 31.79 10.54 31.00
C LEU A 151 32.16 11.14 32.34
N TYR A 152 31.33 10.99 33.38
CA TYR A 152 31.63 11.47 34.73
C TYR A 152 32.86 10.76 35.32
N ARG A 153 32.99 9.44 35.13
CA ARG A 153 34.17 8.68 35.58
C ARG A 153 35.47 9.09 34.88
N VAL A 154 35.39 9.50 33.61
CA VAL A 154 36.59 9.93 32.87
C VAL A 154 36.98 11.35 33.24
N ALA A 155 36.04 12.25 33.56
CA ALA A 155 36.29 13.63 33.90
C ALA A 155 36.83 13.84 35.33
N TYR A 156 36.60 12.90 36.23
CA TYR A 156 37.01 13.01 37.66
C TYR A 156 38.06 11.97 38.10
N ARG A 157 38.85 11.46 37.17
CA ARG A 157 40.03 10.63 37.42
C ARG A 157 41.29 11.38 37.03
#